data_7bd9ea0a501d958aff4896aa412d441a
#
_entry.id   7bd9ea0a501d958aff4896aa412d441a
#
_cell.length_a   1.000
_cell.length_b   1.000
_cell.length_c   1.000
_cell.angle_alpha   90.00
_cell.angle_beta   90.00
_cell.angle_gamma   90.00
#
_symmetry.space_group_name_H-M   'P 1'
#
loop_
_entity.id
_entity.type
_entity.pdbx_description
1 polymer ?
#
loop_
_entity_poly.entity_id
_entity_poly.type
_entity_poly.pdbx_seq_one_letter_code
_entity_poly.pdbx_strand_id
1 'polypeptide(L)'
;DHAIVLSEQQFLDNLGCKYLEILGVYTDGFEKWFAKVTPKDKIILINGGGFLGELWPNEEYRFRRILKAFNNNKIIVFPQTITFDLTTDNGLKFFEESKQYYTENKDLIICVREQRSYAFIKKYLPEVNVVLMPDIVTQYKPAINYNDQRKNILVCLRSDKEKNITDEVFDE
;
A
#
# COMPACT_ATOMS: atom_id res chain seq x y z
N ASP A 1 3.02 -1.05 -10.89
CA ASP A 1 3.52 -1.41 -9.55
C ASP A 1 5.02 -1.73 -9.49
N HIS A 2 5.69 -2.10 -10.63
CA HIS A 2 7.14 -2.33 -10.64
C HIS A 2 7.94 -1.11 -10.15
N ALA A 3 7.55 0.10 -10.51
CA ALA A 3 8.23 1.31 -10.07
C ALA A 3 8.17 1.48 -8.54
N ILE A 4 7.08 1.09 -7.91
CA ILE A 4 6.92 1.12 -6.44
C ILE A 4 7.92 0.17 -5.81
N VAL A 5 7.95 -1.10 -6.23
CA VAL A 5 8.86 -2.12 -5.69
C VAL A 5 10.32 -1.71 -5.85
N LEU A 6 10.72 -1.25 -7.05
CA LEU A 6 12.09 -0.78 -7.29
C LEU A 6 12.47 0.42 -6.41
N SER A 7 11.50 1.31 -6.16
CA SER A 7 11.71 2.47 -5.29
C SER A 7 11.89 2.07 -3.83
N GLU A 8 11.11 1.10 -3.36
CA GLU A 8 11.20 0.54 -2.01
C GLU A 8 12.54 -0.17 -1.79
N GLN A 9 12.95 -1.01 -2.74
CA GLN A 9 14.25 -1.69 -2.71
C GLN A 9 15.38 -0.66 -2.67
N GLN A 10 15.38 0.34 -3.57
CA GLN A 10 16.39 1.39 -3.58
C GLN A 10 16.40 2.19 -2.27
N PHE A 11 15.23 2.48 -1.70
CA PHE A 11 15.12 3.17 -0.42
C PHE A 11 15.72 2.36 0.73
N LEU A 12 15.41 1.08 0.82
CA LEU A 12 15.93 0.18 1.87
C LEU A 12 17.43 -0.04 1.73
N ASP A 13 17.92 -0.20 0.50
CA ASP A 13 19.35 -0.34 0.20
C ASP A 13 20.15 0.93 0.59
N ASN A 14 19.59 2.10 0.30
CA ASN A 14 20.20 3.40 0.68
C ASN A 14 20.28 3.57 2.21
N LEU A 15 19.35 2.96 2.96
CA LEU A 15 19.38 2.92 4.41
C LEU A 15 20.32 1.84 4.98
N GLY A 16 20.92 1.00 4.13
CA GLY A 16 21.71 -0.14 4.55
C GLY A 16 20.90 -1.24 5.24
N CYS A 17 19.59 -1.29 5.01
CA CYS A 17 18.72 -2.29 5.59
C CYS A 17 18.97 -3.66 4.95
N LYS A 18 19.07 -4.70 5.78
CA LYS A 18 19.01 -6.10 5.31
C LYS A 18 17.58 -6.59 5.40
N TYR A 19 17.04 -7.03 4.29
CA TYR A 19 15.65 -7.50 4.21
C TYR A 19 15.55 -8.80 3.42
N LEU A 20 14.45 -9.52 3.63
CA LEU A 20 14.02 -10.65 2.82
C LEU A 20 12.70 -10.25 2.14
N GLU A 21 12.70 -10.29 0.83
CA GLU A 21 11.49 -10.03 0.05
C GLU A 21 10.72 -11.34 -0.16
N ILE A 22 9.42 -11.31 0.08
CA ILE A 22 8.52 -12.42 -0.15
C ILE A 22 7.33 -11.91 -0.96
N LEU A 23 7.13 -12.47 -2.15
CA LEU A 23 5.95 -12.12 -2.96
C LEU A 23 4.67 -12.57 -2.26
N GLY A 24 3.67 -11.69 -2.23
CA GLY A 24 2.41 -11.93 -1.54
C GLY A 24 1.71 -13.24 -1.93
N VAL A 25 1.83 -13.66 -3.19
CA VAL A 25 1.27 -14.94 -3.67
C VAL A 25 1.87 -16.16 -2.98
N TYR A 26 3.10 -16.09 -2.45
CA TYR A 26 3.73 -17.16 -1.70
C TYR A 26 3.39 -17.14 -0.21
N THR A 27 2.76 -16.08 0.27
CA THR A 27 2.32 -15.99 1.66
C THR A 27 0.90 -16.50 1.86
N ASP A 28 0.09 -16.60 0.80
CA ASP A 28 -1.32 -17.00 0.89
C ASP A 28 -1.49 -18.38 1.53
N GLY A 29 -2.12 -18.37 2.72
CA GLY A 29 -2.30 -19.58 3.55
C GLY A 29 -1.10 -19.97 4.42
N PHE A 30 0.06 -19.32 4.26
CA PHE A 30 1.27 -19.59 5.04
C PHE A 30 1.62 -18.47 6.04
N GLU A 31 0.79 -17.44 6.16
CA GLU A 31 1.05 -16.26 7.00
C GLU A 31 1.41 -16.66 8.45
N LYS A 32 0.68 -17.63 9.02
CA LYS A 32 0.93 -18.12 10.37
C LYS A 32 2.28 -18.83 10.50
N TRP A 33 2.69 -19.56 9.49
CA TRP A 33 3.99 -20.22 9.47
C TRP A 33 5.11 -19.20 9.40
N PHE A 34 5.03 -18.23 8.49
CA PHE A 34 5.99 -17.13 8.41
C PHE A 34 6.08 -16.37 9.73
N ALA A 35 4.95 -16.04 10.35
CA ALA A 35 4.93 -15.35 11.64
C ALA A 35 5.55 -16.17 12.78
N LYS A 36 5.47 -17.49 12.71
CA LYS A 36 6.10 -18.40 13.70
C LYS A 36 7.63 -18.40 13.58
N VAL A 37 8.17 -18.34 12.37
CA VAL A 37 9.61 -18.39 12.12
C VAL A 37 10.27 -17.01 12.11
N THR A 38 9.49 -15.94 12.03
CA THR A 38 9.98 -14.55 12.06
C THR A 38 10.19 -14.09 13.51
N PRO A 39 11.38 -13.63 13.89
CA PRO A 39 11.62 -13.07 15.21
C PRO A 39 10.73 -11.84 15.49
N LYS A 40 10.33 -11.65 16.76
CA LYS A 40 9.40 -10.57 17.14
C LYS A 40 9.99 -9.17 17.05
N ASP A 41 11.29 -9.05 17.04
CA ASP A 41 12.04 -7.79 16.86
C ASP A 41 12.13 -7.35 15.38
N LYS A 42 11.70 -8.21 14.46
CA LYS A 42 11.70 -7.87 13.03
C LYS A 42 10.51 -6.99 12.66
N ILE A 43 10.78 -6.01 11.82
CA ILE A 43 9.76 -5.15 11.22
C ILE A 43 9.22 -5.85 9.97
N ILE A 44 7.90 -5.89 9.86
CA ILE A 44 7.21 -6.36 8.67
C ILE A 44 6.91 -5.15 7.80
N LEU A 45 7.42 -5.15 6.58
CA LEU A 45 7.16 -4.10 5.60
C LEU A 45 6.13 -4.60 4.59
N ILE A 46 5.14 -3.79 4.33
CA ILE A 46 4.11 -4.05 3.32
C ILE A 46 4.30 -3.04 2.21
N ASN A 47 4.35 -3.51 0.97
CA ASN A 47 4.56 -2.65 -0.19
C ASN A 47 3.48 -1.57 -0.32
N GLY A 48 3.85 -0.45 -0.93
CA GLY A 48 2.97 0.66 -1.24
C GLY A 48 2.04 0.38 -2.43
N GLY A 49 1.19 1.36 -2.73
CA GLY A 49 0.29 1.26 -3.87
C GLY A 49 -1.09 1.86 -3.62
N GLY A 50 -2.14 1.21 -4.10
CA GLY A 50 -3.53 1.66 -3.97
C GLY A 50 -4.48 0.50 -3.66
N PHE A 51 -4.02 -0.52 -2.96
CA PHE A 51 -4.80 -1.74 -2.80
C PHE A 51 -5.55 -1.86 -1.46
N LEU A 52 -5.32 -0.94 -0.50
CA LEU A 52 -6.03 -1.00 0.77
C LEU A 52 -7.49 -0.56 0.60
N GLY A 53 -8.39 -1.44 0.98
CA GLY A 53 -9.83 -1.21 0.94
C GLY A 53 -10.57 -2.12 -0.04
N GLU A 54 -11.81 -1.75 -0.34
CA GLU A 54 -12.74 -2.61 -1.07
C GLU A 54 -12.50 -2.68 -2.58
N LEU A 55 -11.73 -1.75 -3.15
CA LEU A 55 -11.45 -1.74 -4.59
C LEU A 55 -10.64 -2.99 -5.01
N TRP A 56 -9.78 -3.48 -4.12
CA TRP A 56 -8.97 -4.67 -4.31
C TRP A 56 -9.19 -5.67 -3.15
N PRO A 57 -10.38 -6.30 -3.07
CA PRO A 57 -10.77 -7.05 -1.87
C PRO A 57 -9.84 -8.23 -1.56
N ASN A 58 -9.27 -8.90 -2.56
CA ASN A 58 -8.34 -10.00 -2.33
C ASN A 58 -7.05 -9.54 -1.65
N GLU A 59 -6.53 -8.36 -2.04
CA GLU A 59 -5.35 -7.77 -1.43
C GLU A 59 -5.65 -7.30 0.00
N GLU A 60 -6.82 -6.71 0.20
CA GLU A 60 -7.29 -6.31 1.54
C GLU A 60 -7.44 -7.55 2.45
N TYR A 61 -8.03 -8.65 1.97
CA TYR A 61 -8.10 -9.91 2.74
C TYR A 61 -6.72 -10.47 3.06
N ARG A 62 -5.77 -10.41 2.13
CA ARG A 62 -4.38 -10.79 2.38
C ARG A 62 -3.77 -9.93 3.48
N PHE A 63 -3.95 -8.62 3.40
CA PHE A 63 -3.45 -7.69 4.40
C PHE A 63 -4.03 -7.98 5.79
N ARG A 64 -5.34 -8.21 5.91
CA ARG A 64 -5.98 -8.62 7.18
C ARG A 64 -5.35 -9.89 7.76
N ARG A 65 -5.06 -10.91 6.92
CA ARG A 65 -4.40 -12.15 7.37
C ARG A 65 -2.98 -11.88 7.88
N ILE A 66 -2.23 -11.00 7.21
CA ILE A 66 -0.89 -10.59 7.64
C ILE A 66 -0.98 -9.86 8.98
N LEU A 67 -1.85 -8.88 9.13
CA LEU A 67 -2.06 -8.17 10.40
C LEU A 67 -2.34 -9.12 11.56
N LYS A 68 -3.23 -10.10 11.34
CA LYS A 68 -3.57 -11.11 12.32
C LYS A 68 -2.39 -12.02 12.67
N ALA A 69 -1.63 -12.46 11.69
CA ALA A 69 -0.51 -13.38 11.90
C ALA A 69 0.67 -12.70 12.60
N PHE A 70 0.97 -11.46 12.23
CA PHE A 70 2.12 -10.69 12.73
C PHE A 70 1.75 -9.66 13.80
N ASN A 71 0.68 -9.91 14.57
CA ASN A 71 0.16 -8.98 15.58
C ASN A 71 1.14 -8.61 16.71
N ASN A 72 2.25 -9.34 16.85
CA ASN A 72 3.32 -9.08 17.80
C ASN A 72 4.60 -8.49 17.17
N ASN A 73 4.55 -8.17 15.88
CA ASN A 73 5.62 -7.48 15.19
C ASN A 73 5.20 -6.05 14.87
N LYS A 74 6.18 -5.16 14.76
CA LYS A 74 5.93 -3.85 14.15
C LYS A 74 5.63 -4.04 12.67
N ILE A 75 4.54 -3.45 12.19
CA ILE A 75 4.17 -3.47 10.76
C ILE A 75 4.19 -2.05 10.23
N ILE A 76 4.89 -1.83 9.14
CA ILE A 76 4.92 -0.55 8.43
C ILE A 76 4.45 -0.78 7.01
N VAL A 77 3.41 -0.07 6.62
CA VAL A 77 2.88 -0.07 5.27
C VAL A 77 3.47 1.11 4.52
N PHE A 78 4.14 0.85 3.40
CA PHE A 78 4.63 1.90 2.50
C PHE A 78 3.49 2.73 1.92
N PRO A 79 3.76 3.91 1.34
CA PRO A 79 2.72 4.86 0.94
C PRO A 79 1.58 4.25 0.13
N GLN A 80 0.37 4.31 0.67
CA GLN A 80 -0.85 3.72 0.15
C GLN A 80 -1.92 4.76 -0.16
N THR A 81 -2.81 4.42 -1.10
CA THR A 81 -4.16 4.97 -1.19
C THR A 81 -5.13 4.01 -0.49
N ILE A 82 -6.06 4.57 0.27
CA ILE A 82 -7.10 3.81 0.97
C ILE A 82 -8.46 4.17 0.39
N THR A 83 -9.23 3.16 0.02
CA THR A 83 -10.53 3.35 -0.61
C THR A 83 -11.59 2.44 0.04
N PHE A 84 -12.53 3.06 0.76
CA PHE A 84 -13.75 2.42 1.28
C PHE A 84 -14.95 3.28 0.92
N ASP A 85 -16.00 2.68 0.38
CA ASP A 85 -17.28 3.35 0.12
C ASP A 85 -18.22 3.16 1.32
N LEU A 86 -18.18 4.13 2.23
CA LEU A 86 -19.04 4.11 3.41
C LEU A 86 -20.51 4.55 3.12
N THR A 87 -20.86 4.79 1.87
CA THR A 87 -22.22 5.17 1.46
C THR A 87 -23.11 3.96 1.15
N THR A 88 -22.50 2.78 0.98
CA THR A 88 -23.22 1.53 0.74
C THR A 88 -23.13 0.60 1.95
N ASP A 89 -24.19 -0.21 2.17
CA ASP A 89 -24.21 -1.20 3.26
C ASP A 89 -23.06 -2.21 3.13
N ASN A 90 -22.73 -2.63 1.90
CA ASN A 90 -21.65 -3.57 1.66
C ASN A 90 -20.27 -2.94 1.97
N GLY A 91 -20.04 -1.72 1.51
CA GLY A 91 -18.78 -1.01 1.77
C GLY A 91 -18.59 -0.70 3.26
N LEU A 92 -19.69 -0.29 3.95
CA LEU A 92 -19.65 -0.09 5.40
C LEU A 92 -19.31 -1.38 6.14
N LYS A 93 -19.96 -2.50 5.80
CA LYS A 93 -19.67 -3.81 6.39
C LYS A 93 -18.21 -4.22 6.13
N PHE A 94 -17.74 -4.07 4.89
CA PHE A 94 -16.37 -4.40 4.52
C PHE A 94 -15.35 -3.57 5.30
N PHE A 95 -15.64 -2.26 5.49
CA PHE A 95 -14.81 -1.37 6.30
C PHE A 95 -14.79 -1.79 7.78
N GLU A 96 -15.94 -2.07 8.40
CA GLU A 96 -15.99 -2.47 9.82
C GLU A 96 -15.22 -3.76 10.07
N GLU A 97 -15.26 -4.71 9.13
CA GLU A 97 -14.45 -5.92 9.19
C GLU A 97 -12.93 -5.59 9.11
N SER A 98 -12.51 -4.70 8.19
CA SER A 98 -11.10 -4.27 8.09
C SER A 98 -10.64 -3.55 9.35
N LYS A 99 -11.48 -2.64 9.86
CA LYS A 99 -11.21 -1.82 11.05
C LYS A 99 -10.79 -2.67 12.24
N GLN A 100 -11.46 -3.81 12.46
CA GLN A 100 -11.10 -4.72 13.53
C GLN A 100 -9.62 -5.14 13.46
N TYR A 101 -9.14 -5.57 12.30
CA TYR A 101 -7.75 -5.99 12.12
C TYR A 101 -6.77 -4.83 12.25
N TYR A 102 -7.13 -3.64 11.75
CA TYR A 102 -6.26 -2.46 11.80
C TYR A 102 -6.06 -1.96 13.23
N THR A 103 -7.11 -2.03 14.06
CA THR A 103 -7.05 -1.55 15.45
C THR A 103 -6.50 -2.58 16.45
N GLU A 104 -6.57 -3.87 16.13
CA GLU A 104 -5.99 -4.94 16.95
C GLU A 104 -4.45 -4.90 16.96
N ASN A 105 -3.80 -4.45 15.89
CA ASN A 105 -2.35 -4.35 15.82
C ASN A 105 -1.85 -3.04 16.42
N LYS A 106 -1.20 -3.12 17.60
CA LYS A 106 -0.76 -1.93 18.35
C LYS A 106 0.43 -1.20 17.74
N ASP A 107 1.23 -1.89 16.93
CA ASP A 107 2.44 -1.36 16.29
C ASP A 107 2.29 -1.19 14.76
N LEU A 108 1.05 -1.04 14.30
CA LEU A 108 0.76 -0.74 12.89
C LEU A 108 1.01 0.73 12.60
N ILE A 109 1.80 0.99 11.57
CA ILE A 109 1.98 2.33 10.97
C ILE A 109 1.57 2.24 9.50
N ILE A 110 0.62 3.07 9.09
CA ILE A 110 0.22 3.16 7.68
C ILE A 110 0.73 4.48 7.11
N CYS A 111 1.64 4.41 6.16
CA CYS A 111 1.98 5.58 5.36
C CYS A 111 0.93 5.75 4.27
N VAL A 112 0.49 6.97 4.05
CA VAL A 112 -0.46 7.32 3.00
C VAL A 112 0.11 8.41 2.11
N ARG A 113 -0.21 8.38 0.82
CA ARG A 113 0.41 9.23 -0.19
C ARG A 113 -0.42 10.45 -0.58
N GLU A 114 -1.67 10.55 -0.09
CA GLU A 114 -2.53 11.70 -0.36
C GLU A 114 -3.39 12.08 0.86
N GLN A 115 -3.82 13.33 0.85
CA GLN A 115 -4.54 13.95 1.96
C GLN A 115 -5.89 13.26 2.24
N ARG A 116 -6.56 12.72 1.22
CA ARG A 116 -7.84 12.02 1.36
C ARG A 116 -7.71 10.79 2.26
N SER A 117 -6.72 9.92 1.98
CA SER A 117 -6.46 8.72 2.80
C SER A 117 -6.01 9.09 4.22
N TYR A 118 -5.21 10.16 4.37
CA TYR A 118 -4.81 10.64 5.69
C TYR A 118 -6.02 11.08 6.52
N ALA A 119 -6.89 11.92 5.95
CA ALA A 119 -8.10 12.39 6.62
C ALA A 119 -9.06 11.23 6.94
N PHE A 120 -9.16 10.23 6.05
CA PHE A 120 -9.97 9.03 6.27
C PHE A 120 -9.51 8.26 7.51
N ILE A 121 -8.20 7.94 7.61
CA ILE A 121 -7.66 7.23 8.79
C ILE A 121 -7.88 8.05 10.05
N LYS A 122 -7.54 9.34 10.04
CA LYS A 122 -7.71 10.20 11.21
C LYS A 122 -9.15 10.25 11.70
N LYS A 123 -10.12 10.19 10.78
CA LYS A 123 -11.54 10.26 11.13
C LYS A 123 -12.11 8.94 11.60
N TYR A 124 -11.78 7.84 10.92
CA TYR A 124 -12.47 6.56 11.11
C TYR A 124 -11.65 5.49 11.83
N LEU A 125 -10.32 5.68 11.92
CA LEU A 125 -9.36 4.76 12.55
C LEU A 125 -8.37 5.56 13.43
N PRO A 126 -8.84 6.39 14.38
CA PRO A 126 -8.00 7.33 15.13
C PRO A 126 -6.90 6.63 15.97
N GLU A 127 -7.07 5.35 16.29
CA GLU A 127 -6.09 4.53 17.03
C GLU A 127 -4.92 4.09 16.18
N VAL A 128 -5.05 4.12 14.83
CA VAL A 128 -4.00 3.69 13.92
C VAL A 128 -3.01 4.82 13.68
N ASN A 129 -1.73 4.51 13.81
CA ASN A 129 -0.68 5.48 13.47
C ASN A 129 -0.63 5.70 11.96
N VAL A 130 -0.86 6.93 11.53
CA VAL A 130 -0.81 7.31 10.12
C VAL A 130 0.22 8.39 9.87
N VAL A 131 0.98 8.23 8.78
CA VAL A 131 1.98 9.19 8.30
C VAL A 131 1.62 9.60 6.87
N LEU A 132 1.46 10.91 6.64
CA LEU A 132 1.31 11.46 5.29
C LEU A 132 2.71 11.69 4.71
N MET A 133 3.01 11.08 3.57
CA MET A 133 4.28 11.22 2.89
C MET A 133 4.09 11.04 1.37
N PRO A 134 4.99 11.57 0.53
CA PRO A 134 4.90 11.36 -0.92
C PRO A 134 4.92 9.88 -1.30
N ASP A 135 4.37 9.58 -2.49
CA ASP A 135 4.51 8.24 -3.09
C ASP A 135 6.00 7.87 -3.16
N ILE A 136 6.33 6.63 -2.82
CA ILE A 136 7.72 6.16 -2.75
C ILE A 136 8.43 6.27 -4.11
N VAL A 137 7.69 6.25 -5.22
CA VAL A 137 8.23 6.42 -6.57
C VAL A 137 8.91 7.78 -6.76
N THR A 138 8.53 8.81 -5.99
CA THR A 138 9.20 10.12 -6.03
C THR A 138 10.66 10.08 -5.56
N GLN A 139 11.04 9.04 -4.83
CA GLN A 139 12.42 8.82 -4.36
C GLN A 139 13.28 8.09 -5.40
N TYR A 140 12.66 7.47 -6.40
CA TYR A 140 13.36 6.63 -7.37
C TYR A 140 14.27 7.43 -8.27
N LYS A 141 15.51 7.02 -8.35
CA LYS A 141 16.52 7.61 -9.24
C LYS A 141 16.90 6.57 -10.30
N PRO A 142 16.25 6.60 -11.47
CA PRO A 142 16.58 5.67 -12.53
C PRO A 142 17.99 5.96 -13.06
N ALA A 143 18.74 4.90 -13.35
CA ALA A 143 20.06 5.00 -13.99
C ALA A 143 19.91 5.29 -15.50
N ILE A 144 19.26 6.41 -15.85
CA ILE A 144 19.02 6.79 -17.24
C ILE A 144 19.84 8.04 -17.56
N ASN A 145 20.54 8.00 -18.68
CA ASN A 145 21.27 9.15 -19.20
C ASN A 145 20.33 9.98 -20.09
N TYR A 146 19.87 11.12 -19.59
CA TYR A 146 18.92 11.99 -20.31
C TYR A 146 19.64 12.93 -21.31
N ASN A 147 20.40 12.38 -22.24
CA ASN A 147 21.09 13.19 -23.25
C ASN A 147 20.21 13.52 -24.48
N ASP A 148 19.01 12.98 -24.57
CA ASP A 148 18.14 13.18 -25.73
C ASP A 148 17.16 14.34 -25.52
N GLN A 149 17.04 15.19 -26.56
CA GLN A 149 16.02 16.22 -26.57
C GLN A 149 14.64 15.59 -26.59
N ARG A 150 13.86 15.85 -25.55
CA ARG A 150 12.45 15.42 -25.50
C ARG A 150 11.65 16.23 -26.53
N LYS A 151 10.99 15.54 -27.46
CA LYS A 151 10.23 16.18 -28.54
C LYS A 151 8.71 15.97 -28.43
N ASN A 152 8.29 14.98 -27.65
CA ASN A 152 6.89 14.53 -27.62
C ASN A 152 6.37 14.44 -26.18
N ILE A 153 5.05 14.47 -26.04
CA ILE A 153 4.35 14.16 -24.79
C ILE A 153 3.84 12.73 -24.89
N LEU A 154 4.16 11.89 -23.91
CA LEU A 154 3.56 10.56 -23.75
C LEU A 154 2.37 10.68 -22.80
N VAL A 155 1.20 10.30 -23.26
CA VAL A 155 -0.01 10.22 -22.44
C VAL A 155 -0.30 8.75 -22.16
N CYS A 156 -0.27 8.36 -20.88
CA CYS A 156 -0.59 7.01 -20.44
C CYS A 156 -1.94 7.03 -19.72
N LEU A 157 -2.96 6.44 -20.34
CA LEU A 157 -4.30 6.35 -19.78
C LEU A 157 -4.53 4.98 -19.13
N ARG A 158 -5.20 4.99 -17.98
CA ARG A 158 -5.66 3.75 -17.35
C ARG A 158 -6.89 3.21 -18.07
N SER A 159 -6.96 1.89 -18.22
CA SER A 159 -8.12 1.17 -18.77
C SER A 159 -8.78 0.22 -17.79
N ASP A 160 -8.32 0.22 -16.53
CA ASP A 160 -8.83 -0.64 -15.47
C ASP A 160 -9.91 0.05 -14.61
N LYS A 161 -10.35 -0.62 -13.53
CA LYS A 161 -11.40 -0.13 -12.62
C LYS A 161 -11.04 1.15 -11.84
N GLU A 162 -9.80 1.61 -11.91
CA GLU A 162 -9.38 2.90 -11.35
C GLU A 162 -9.43 4.04 -12.37
N LYS A 163 -9.93 3.80 -13.61
CA LYS A 163 -10.10 4.82 -14.63
C LYS A 163 -11.12 5.85 -14.18
N ASN A 164 -10.69 7.10 -14.04
CA ASN A 164 -11.56 8.25 -13.65
C ASN A 164 -11.79 9.25 -14.79
N ILE A 165 -11.30 8.95 -15.99
CA ILE A 165 -11.42 9.84 -17.17
C ILE A 165 -12.38 9.19 -18.14
N THR A 166 -13.42 9.91 -18.57
CA THR A 166 -14.31 9.49 -19.63
C THR A 166 -13.61 9.65 -20.99
N ASP A 167 -13.95 8.79 -21.96
CA ASP A 167 -13.33 8.81 -23.30
C ASP A 167 -13.64 10.13 -24.05
N GLU A 168 -14.69 10.86 -23.65
CA GLU A 168 -15.12 12.16 -24.22
C GLU A 168 -14.07 13.29 -24.08
N VAL A 169 -13.09 13.17 -23.21
CA VAL A 169 -12.05 14.20 -22.99
C VAL A 169 -11.03 14.26 -24.16
N PHE A 170 -11.05 13.30 -25.07
CA PHE A 170 -10.06 13.15 -26.14
C PHE A 170 -10.63 13.33 -27.55
N ASP A 171 -11.94 13.60 -27.67
CA ASP A 171 -12.63 13.80 -28.97
C ASP A 171 -12.67 15.28 -29.40
N GLU A 172 -12.01 16.20 -28.69
CA GLU A 172 -11.76 17.61 -29.03
C GLU A 172 -10.27 17.83 -29.40
#